data_823e76a9d2926911a8f22c8fdf31f524
#
_entry.id   823e76a9d2926911a8f22c8fdf31f524
#
_cell.length_a   1.000
_cell.length_b   1.000
_cell.length_c   1.000
_cell.angle_alpha   90.00
_cell.angle_beta   90.00
_cell.angle_gamma   90.00
#
_symmetry.space_group_name_H-M   'P 1'
#
loop_
_entity.id
_entity.type
_entity.pdbx_description
1 polymer ?
#
loop_
_entity_poly.entity_id
_entity_poly.type
_entity_poly.pdbx_seq_one_letter_code
_entity_poly.pdbx_strand_id
1 'polypeptide(L)'
;TLQELYDLIRNKVADAPVYRGAINDWWGNGVGSTPYAVKHYKEAVRLNRICDRLEEKTGVHNAELVKAYGDNSLLYAEHTWGHSATVTNPYDTMVTNLDMRKNSYASKAHEAAAMRKNEQCHLLGDILRYYNLSGKVKAVSTSHEKRVFPVEFYVETMSLPAVKVTDDKTNEVMEVQLSTHPRGVLVSFLAEFEPMEEKTFTYEEQPASAQTLFTRTAWVGAERVRDIINTYDTESYKLPYGMENDSFKISWKVGEGITSFYNKKAEVEMCKPGLETFFTPVYECTKIRKGVYEERRLIGRNIRGLHAEQYQGDLKDVRILDHG
;
A
#
# COMPACT_ATOMS: atom_id res chain seq x y z
N THR A 1 27.59 -32.55 15.93
CA THR A 1 26.49 -31.68 16.40
C THR A 1 26.65 -30.27 15.87
N LEU A 2 25.59 -29.45 15.92
CA LEU A 2 25.66 -28.02 15.55
C LEU A 2 26.64 -27.27 16.45
N GLN A 3 26.77 -27.65 17.71
CA GLN A 3 27.72 -27.01 18.63
C GLN A 3 29.17 -27.29 18.23
N GLU A 4 29.51 -28.52 17.86
CA GLU A 4 30.83 -28.87 17.36
C GLU A 4 31.19 -28.09 16.08
N LEU A 5 30.24 -27.96 15.17
CA LEU A 5 30.41 -27.15 13.95
C LEU A 5 30.64 -25.67 14.31
N TYR A 6 29.83 -25.11 15.20
CA TYR A 6 30.00 -23.75 15.68
C TYR A 6 31.37 -23.52 16.29
N ASP A 7 31.84 -24.44 17.15
CA ASP A 7 33.13 -24.31 17.80
C ASP A 7 34.32 -24.41 16.81
N LEU A 8 34.12 -25.17 15.72
CA LEU A 8 35.09 -25.25 14.63
C LEU A 8 35.22 -23.97 13.81
N ILE A 9 34.11 -23.28 13.57
CA ILE A 9 34.08 -22.15 12.64
C ILE A 9 34.15 -20.78 13.31
N ARG A 10 33.73 -20.64 14.58
CA ARG A 10 33.60 -19.34 15.26
C ARG A 10 34.88 -18.49 15.22
N ASN A 11 36.07 -19.11 15.38
CA ASN A 11 37.33 -18.41 15.34
C ASN A 11 37.82 -18.09 13.92
N LYS A 12 37.27 -18.82 12.91
CA LYS A 12 37.60 -18.61 11.49
C LYS A 12 36.77 -17.50 10.86
N VAL A 13 35.67 -17.10 11.49
CA VAL A 13 34.79 -16.04 10.99
C VAL A 13 34.97 -14.71 11.75
N ALA A 14 35.97 -14.61 12.63
CA ALA A 14 36.23 -13.39 13.38
C ALA A 14 36.42 -12.15 12.49
N ASP A 15 37.09 -12.36 11.34
CA ASP A 15 37.34 -11.31 10.35
C ASP A 15 36.38 -11.32 9.17
N ALA A 16 35.28 -12.08 9.26
CA ALA A 16 34.29 -12.15 8.19
C ALA A 16 33.53 -10.82 8.05
N PRO A 17 33.19 -10.40 6.82
CA PRO A 17 32.40 -9.20 6.61
C PRO A 17 31.06 -9.28 7.35
N VAL A 18 30.73 -8.22 8.10
CA VAL A 18 29.43 -8.12 8.78
C VAL A 18 28.39 -7.62 7.79
N TYR A 19 27.47 -8.47 7.41
CA TYR A 19 26.28 -8.07 6.63
C TYR A 19 25.16 -7.64 7.58
N ARG A 20 24.60 -6.45 7.31
CA ARG A 20 23.42 -5.94 8.02
C ARG A 20 22.29 -5.67 7.01
N GLY A 21 21.18 -6.34 7.18
CA GLY A 21 20.02 -6.22 6.30
C GLY A 21 19.24 -7.52 6.19
N ALA A 22 18.23 -7.52 5.37
CA ALA A 22 17.47 -8.73 5.05
C ALA A 22 18.30 -9.63 4.11
N ILE A 23 18.48 -10.90 4.49
CA ILE A 23 19.07 -11.92 3.64
C ILE A 23 17.92 -12.60 2.93
N ASN A 24 17.55 -12.09 1.77
CA ASN A 24 16.49 -12.66 0.96
C ASN A 24 17.05 -13.81 0.13
N ASP A 25 16.36 -14.93 0.19
CA ASP A 25 16.60 -16.04 -0.73
C ASP A 25 15.72 -15.94 -1.98
N TRP A 26 15.84 -16.90 -2.88
CA TRP A 26 15.08 -16.93 -4.12
C TRP A 26 13.57 -17.11 -3.93
N TRP A 27 13.09 -17.53 -2.78
CA TRP A 27 11.67 -17.59 -2.44
C TRP A 27 11.03 -16.21 -2.41
N GLY A 28 11.81 -15.18 -2.11
CA GLY A 28 11.34 -13.80 -2.15
C GLY A 28 10.76 -13.37 -3.51
N ASN A 29 11.17 -14.00 -4.61
CA ASN A 29 10.61 -13.75 -5.94
C ASN A 29 9.12 -14.12 -6.05
N GLY A 30 8.65 -15.05 -5.22
CA GLY A 30 7.26 -15.51 -5.22
C GLY A 30 6.24 -14.43 -4.89
N VAL A 31 6.65 -13.36 -4.20
CA VAL A 31 5.78 -12.22 -3.83
C VAL A 31 5.11 -11.61 -5.07
N GLY A 32 5.82 -11.53 -6.19
CA GLY A 32 5.28 -11.00 -7.45
C GLY A 32 4.24 -11.90 -8.13
N SER A 33 4.15 -13.18 -7.75
CA SER A 33 3.22 -14.14 -8.36
C SER A 33 1.77 -13.93 -7.92
N THR A 34 1.55 -13.36 -6.74
CA THR A 34 0.21 -13.17 -6.17
C THR A 34 0.03 -11.76 -5.61
N PRO A 35 0.14 -10.70 -6.44
CA PRO A 35 0.17 -9.31 -5.95
C PRO A 35 -1.09 -8.91 -5.18
N TYR A 36 -2.26 -9.40 -5.60
CA TYR A 36 -3.51 -9.14 -4.89
C TYR A 36 -3.54 -9.78 -3.50
N ALA A 37 -3.15 -11.04 -3.40
CA ALA A 37 -3.10 -11.73 -2.12
C ALA A 37 -2.07 -11.11 -1.17
N VAL A 38 -0.91 -10.71 -1.70
CA VAL A 38 0.11 -9.97 -0.93
C VAL A 38 -0.44 -8.64 -0.41
N LYS A 39 -1.21 -7.90 -1.22
CA LYS A 39 -1.87 -6.67 -0.79
C LYS A 39 -2.84 -6.94 0.37
N HIS A 40 -3.71 -7.92 0.24
CA HIS A 40 -4.64 -8.30 1.30
C HIS A 40 -3.93 -8.75 2.57
N TYR A 41 -2.89 -9.55 2.45
CA TYR A 41 -2.08 -9.97 3.58
C TYR A 41 -1.42 -8.79 4.32
N LYS A 42 -0.78 -7.87 3.58
CA LYS A 42 -0.16 -6.68 4.17
C LYS A 42 -1.19 -5.79 4.86
N GLU A 43 -2.36 -5.62 4.27
CA GLU A 43 -3.45 -4.86 4.86
C GLU A 43 -3.99 -5.55 6.12
N ALA A 44 -4.16 -6.88 6.10
CA ALA A 44 -4.55 -7.65 7.27
C ALA A 44 -3.57 -7.44 8.44
N VAL A 45 -2.26 -7.50 8.17
CA VAL A 45 -1.22 -7.24 9.18
C VAL A 45 -1.33 -5.83 9.74
N ARG A 46 -1.54 -4.83 8.88
CA ARG A 46 -1.71 -3.43 9.28
C ARG A 46 -2.94 -3.24 10.16
N LEU A 47 -4.09 -3.76 9.73
CA LEU A 47 -5.35 -3.68 10.48
C LEU A 47 -5.25 -4.40 11.82
N ASN A 48 -4.66 -5.59 11.85
CA ASN A 48 -4.50 -6.32 13.11
C ASN A 48 -3.68 -5.55 14.11
N ARG A 49 -2.57 -4.93 13.71
CA ARG A 49 -1.76 -4.07 14.60
C ARG A 49 -2.52 -2.85 15.10
N ILE A 50 -3.38 -2.26 14.29
CA ILE A 50 -4.27 -1.17 14.71
C ILE A 50 -5.24 -1.68 15.79
N CYS A 51 -5.85 -2.85 15.57
CA CYS A 51 -6.77 -3.44 16.54
C CYS A 51 -6.11 -3.75 17.87
N ASP A 52 -4.89 -4.29 17.86
CA ASP A 52 -4.12 -4.53 19.10
C ASP A 52 -3.98 -3.24 19.93
N ARG A 53 -3.76 -2.09 19.27
CA ARG A 53 -3.69 -0.78 19.93
C ARG A 53 -5.05 -0.24 20.37
N LEU A 54 -6.09 -0.47 19.57
CA LEU A 54 -7.44 -0.05 19.95
C LEU A 54 -7.97 -0.84 21.14
N GLU A 55 -7.61 -2.11 21.29
CA GLU A 55 -7.92 -2.94 22.47
C GLU A 55 -7.34 -2.38 23.76
N GLU A 56 -6.20 -1.69 23.71
CA GLU A 56 -5.65 -0.98 24.89
C GLU A 56 -6.62 0.10 25.42
N LYS A 57 -7.44 0.69 24.51
CA LYS A 57 -8.44 1.71 24.89
C LYS A 57 -9.80 1.13 25.24
N THR A 58 -10.26 0.16 24.48
CA THR A 58 -11.61 -0.40 24.61
C THR A 58 -11.69 -1.51 25.66
N GLY A 59 -10.56 -2.17 25.97
CA GLY A 59 -10.50 -3.32 26.85
C GLY A 59 -11.21 -4.57 26.32
N VAL A 60 -11.64 -4.58 25.06
CA VAL A 60 -12.39 -5.68 24.46
C VAL A 60 -11.53 -6.44 23.47
N HIS A 61 -11.40 -7.74 23.71
CA HIS A 61 -10.62 -8.67 22.92
C HIS A 61 -11.52 -9.75 22.32
N ASN A 62 -11.50 -9.90 21.00
CA ASN A 62 -12.20 -10.96 20.29
C ASN A 62 -11.24 -12.09 19.91
N ALA A 63 -11.13 -13.10 20.76
CA ALA A 63 -10.21 -14.22 20.60
C ALA A 63 -10.47 -15.04 19.32
N GLU A 64 -11.74 -15.16 18.87
CA GLU A 64 -12.09 -15.89 17.66
C GLU A 64 -11.55 -15.20 16.41
N LEU A 65 -11.73 -13.89 16.31
CA LEU A 65 -11.20 -13.11 15.19
C LEU A 65 -9.69 -13.03 15.19
N VAL A 66 -9.06 -12.91 16.38
CA VAL A 66 -7.59 -12.96 16.53
C VAL A 66 -7.04 -14.30 16.05
N LYS A 67 -7.70 -15.41 16.45
CA LYS A 67 -7.32 -16.75 16.00
C LYS A 67 -7.52 -16.93 14.50
N ALA A 68 -8.66 -16.50 13.96
CA ALA A 68 -8.96 -16.59 12.55
C ALA A 68 -7.94 -15.79 11.70
N TYR A 69 -7.60 -14.58 12.14
CA TYR A 69 -6.53 -13.80 11.52
C TYR A 69 -5.20 -14.54 11.58
N GLY A 70 -4.80 -15.03 12.75
CA GLY A 70 -3.49 -15.69 12.97
C GLY A 70 -3.33 -16.93 12.12
N ASP A 71 -4.30 -17.84 12.16
CA ASP A 71 -4.27 -19.10 11.41
C ASP A 71 -4.17 -18.85 9.90
N ASN A 72 -4.98 -17.95 9.37
CA ASN A 72 -4.99 -17.65 7.93
C ASN A 72 -3.74 -16.87 7.49
N SER A 73 -3.24 -15.97 8.31
CA SER A 73 -1.98 -15.24 8.03
C SER A 73 -0.80 -16.19 7.99
N LEU A 74 -0.72 -17.13 8.94
CA LEU A 74 0.32 -18.13 9.00
C LEU A 74 0.28 -19.03 7.75
N LEU A 75 -0.89 -19.58 7.43
CA LEU A 75 -1.07 -20.46 6.27
C LEU A 75 -0.78 -19.76 4.92
N TYR A 76 -0.99 -18.45 4.83
CA TYR A 76 -0.60 -17.69 3.66
C TYR A 76 0.90 -17.48 3.57
N ALA A 77 1.55 -17.09 4.67
CA ALA A 77 2.94 -16.65 4.70
C ALA A 77 3.96 -17.79 4.83
N GLU A 78 3.53 -19.00 5.27
CA GLU A 78 4.40 -20.06 5.76
C GLU A 78 5.31 -20.70 4.71
N HIS A 79 4.95 -20.69 3.42
CA HIS A 79 5.70 -21.43 2.41
C HIS A 79 5.61 -20.78 1.03
N THR A 80 5.38 -21.58 -0.02
CA THR A 80 5.36 -21.13 -1.41
C THR A 80 4.11 -20.33 -1.75
N TRP A 81 4.25 -19.40 -2.68
CA TRP A 81 3.18 -18.52 -3.19
C TRP A 81 2.21 -19.24 -4.14
N GLY A 82 2.53 -20.45 -4.59
CA GLY A 82 1.73 -21.26 -5.47
C GLY A 82 2.21 -22.71 -5.46
N HIS A 83 1.77 -23.49 -6.43
CA HIS A 83 2.17 -24.88 -6.59
C HIS A 83 3.37 -25.01 -7.54
N SER A 84 4.22 -26.04 -7.34
CA SER A 84 5.39 -26.29 -8.19
C SER A 84 5.04 -26.53 -9.67
N ALA A 85 3.84 -27.02 -9.94
CA ALA A 85 3.34 -27.24 -11.30
C ALA A 85 2.70 -25.97 -11.93
N THR A 86 2.61 -24.85 -11.22
CA THR A 86 2.07 -23.58 -11.77
C THR A 86 2.83 -23.15 -13.04
N VAL A 87 4.14 -23.41 -13.11
CA VAL A 87 4.95 -23.10 -14.29
C VAL A 87 4.76 -24.13 -15.41
N THR A 88 4.64 -25.43 -15.08
CA THR A 88 4.64 -26.53 -16.06
C THR A 88 3.26 -26.90 -16.57
N ASN A 89 2.23 -26.73 -15.73
CA ASN A 89 0.84 -27.03 -16.07
C ASN A 89 -0.14 -26.05 -15.39
N PRO A 90 -0.11 -24.76 -15.77
CA PRO A 90 -0.84 -23.70 -15.07
C PRO A 90 -2.37 -23.82 -15.15
N TYR A 91 -2.88 -24.59 -16.12
CA TYR A 91 -4.32 -24.75 -16.34
C TYR A 91 -4.90 -26.04 -15.78
N ASP A 92 -4.08 -26.86 -15.11
CA ASP A 92 -4.57 -28.03 -14.41
C ASP A 92 -5.52 -27.65 -13.29
N THR A 93 -6.65 -28.36 -13.20
CA THR A 93 -7.70 -28.05 -12.21
C THR A 93 -7.19 -28.16 -10.78
N MET A 94 -6.31 -29.11 -10.47
CA MET A 94 -5.74 -29.23 -9.14
C MET A 94 -4.79 -28.05 -8.85
N VAL A 95 -3.97 -27.64 -9.82
CA VAL A 95 -3.03 -26.53 -9.66
C VAL A 95 -3.78 -25.22 -9.42
N THR A 96 -4.78 -24.93 -10.25
CA THR A 96 -5.62 -23.72 -10.09
C THR A 96 -6.38 -23.73 -8.76
N ASN A 97 -6.89 -24.88 -8.32
CA ASN A 97 -7.55 -25.00 -7.02
C ASN A 97 -6.59 -24.71 -5.85
N LEU A 98 -5.36 -25.22 -5.92
CA LEU A 98 -4.34 -24.95 -4.89
C LEU A 98 -3.96 -23.47 -4.84
N ASP A 99 -3.80 -22.83 -5.99
CA ASP A 99 -3.50 -21.40 -6.08
C ASP A 99 -4.65 -20.55 -5.51
N MET A 100 -5.89 -20.86 -5.86
CA MET A 100 -7.07 -20.20 -5.29
C MET A 100 -7.14 -20.38 -3.78
N ARG A 101 -6.90 -21.59 -3.29
CA ARG A 101 -6.93 -21.89 -1.86
C ARG A 101 -5.84 -21.13 -1.11
N LYS A 102 -4.61 -21.08 -1.63
CA LYS A 102 -3.52 -20.32 -1.03
C LYS A 102 -3.83 -18.83 -0.97
N ASN A 103 -4.35 -18.26 -2.05
CA ASN A 103 -4.76 -16.84 -2.11
C ASN A 103 -5.92 -16.55 -1.14
N SER A 104 -6.84 -17.48 -0.95
CA SER A 104 -7.98 -17.31 -0.04
C SER A 104 -7.56 -17.14 1.43
N TYR A 105 -6.41 -17.66 1.85
CA TYR A 105 -5.93 -17.43 3.22
C TYR A 105 -5.61 -15.96 3.47
N ALA A 106 -5.01 -15.26 2.51
CA ALA A 106 -4.77 -13.82 2.64
C ALA A 106 -6.09 -13.02 2.73
N SER A 107 -7.09 -13.40 1.92
CA SER A 107 -8.42 -12.78 1.94
C SER A 107 -9.13 -13.00 3.27
N LYS A 108 -9.11 -14.23 3.81
CA LYS A 108 -9.72 -14.56 5.11
C LYS A 108 -9.00 -13.88 6.28
N ALA A 109 -7.68 -13.77 6.22
CA ALA A 109 -6.94 -12.99 7.21
C ALA A 109 -7.36 -11.53 7.19
N HIS A 110 -7.52 -10.95 6.00
CA HIS A 110 -7.99 -9.57 5.85
C HIS A 110 -9.42 -9.40 6.36
N GLU A 111 -10.33 -10.31 6.02
CA GLU A 111 -11.71 -10.32 6.53
C GLU A 111 -11.75 -10.31 8.05
N ALA A 112 -11.04 -11.23 8.72
CA ALA A 112 -11.00 -11.30 10.17
C ALA A 112 -10.44 -10.01 10.81
N ALA A 113 -9.38 -9.46 10.26
CA ALA A 113 -8.80 -8.20 10.74
C ALA A 113 -9.74 -7.00 10.49
N ALA A 114 -10.48 -6.97 9.39
CA ALA A 114 -11.45 -5.93 9.09
C ALA A 114 -12.67 -6.01 10.00
N MET A 115 -13.18 -7.21 10.27
CA MET A 115 -14.27 -7.42 11.22
C MET A 115 -13.86 -6.97 12.62
N ARG A 116 -12.67 -7.34 13.08
CA ARG A 116 -12.11 -6.90 14.37
C ARG A 116 -12.00 -5.38 14.41
N LYS A 117 -11.51 -4.73 13.35
CA LYS A 117 -11.49 -3.25 13.29
C LYS A 117 -12.90 -2.65 13.40
N ASN A 118 -13.87 -3.21 12.71
CA ASN A 118 -15.25 -2.72 12.79
C ASN A 118 -15.81 -2.82 14.22
N GLU A 119 -15.59 -3.93 14.91
CA GLU A 119 -15.99 -4.08 16.31
C GLU A 119 -15.35 -3.00 17.20
N GLN A 120 -14.05 -2.77 17.07
CA GLN A 120 -13.34 -1.73 17.83
C GLN A 120 -13.87 -0.33 17.50
N CYS A 121 -14.17 -0.04 16.25
CA CYS A 121 -14.73 1.25 15.86
C CYS A 121 -16.13 1.49 16.44
N HIS A 122 -16.97 0.45 16.50
CA HIS A 122 -18.29 0.53 17.15
C HIS A 122 -18.22 0.81 18.64
N LEU A 123 -17.20 0.32 19.32
CA LEU A 123 -17.00 0.59 20.75
C LEU A 123 -16.53 2.04 21.00
N LEU A 124 -15.88 2.65 20.03
CA LEU A 124 -15.35 4.02 20.14
C LEU A 124 -16.33 5.08 19.65
N GLY A 125 -17.31 4.72 18.84
CA GLY A 125 -18.28 5.65 18.31
C GLY A 125 -19.28 4.99 17.37
N ASP A 126 -20.24 5.79 16.91
CA ASP A 126 -21.19 5.35 15.91
C ASP A 126 -20.55 5.42 14.51
N ILE A 127 -20.67 4.35 13.74
CA ILE A 127 -20.17 4.28 12.35
C ILE A 127 -21.30 4.28 11.33
N LEU A 128 -22.49 4.77 11.70
CA LEU A 128 -23.60 4.89 10.77
C LEU A 128 -23.24 5.87 9.64
N ARG A 129 -23.61 5.46 8.43
CA ARG A 129 -23.45 6.30 7.25
C ARG A 129 -24.63 7.23 7.13
N TYR A 130 -24.36 8.53 7.23
CA TYR A 130 -25.37 9.55 7.01
C TYR A 130 -25.11 10.29 5.71
N TYR A 131 -26.19 10.62 5.01
CA TYR A 131 -26.16 11.54 3.87
C TYR A 131 -26.07 13.01 4.32
N ASN A 132 -25.62 13.25 5.53
CA ASN A 132 -25.55 14.59 6.09
C ASN A 132 -24.30 15.30 5.58
N LEU A 133 -24.50 16.53 5.11
CA LEU A 133 -23.43 17.41 4.64
C LEU A 133 -22.71 18.14 5.80
N SER A 134 -23.14 17.88 7.03
CA SER A 134 -22.51 18.37 8.25
C SER A 134 -22.65 17.35 9.38
N GLY A 135 -21.67 17.33 10.26
CA GLY A 135 -21.65 16.39 11.39
C GLY A 135 -20.34 16.40 12.15
N LYS A 136 -20.12 15.33 12.91
CA LYS A 136 -18.89 15.15 13.67
C LYS A 136 -18.23 13.84 13.32
N VAL A 137 -16.90 13.85 13.31
CA VAL A 137 -16.07 12.65 13.17
C VAL A 137 -15.11 12.56 14.32
N LYS A 138 -14.92 11.35 14.83
CA LYS A 138 -13.92 11.02 15.85
C LYS A 138 -12.73 10.36 15.17
N ALA A 139 -11.54 10.88 15.40
CA ALA A 139 -10.28 10.26 15.02
C ALA A 139 -9.53 9.78 16.26
N VAL A 140 -8.99 8.56 16.19
CA VAL A 140 -8.28 7.93 17.31
C VAL A 140 -6.87 7.58 16.83
N SER A 141 -5.87 8.16 17.49
CA SER A 141 -4.48 7.77 17.27
C SER A 141 -4.21 6.38 17.84
N THR A 142 -3.56 5.53 17.07
CA THR A 142 -3.04 4.23 17.49
C THR A 142 -1.53 4.24 17.66
N SER A 143 -0.90 5.42 17.72
CA SER A 143 0.52 5.60 17.99
C SER A 143 0.78 5.82 19.47
N HIS A 144 1.87 5.22 19.97
CA HIS A 144 2.41 5.54 21.31
C HIS A 144 3.35 6.75 21.31
N GLU A 145 3.48 7.42 20.17
CA GLU A 145 4.30 8.61 20.00
C GLU A 145 3.44 9.74 19.46
N LYS A 146 3.78 10.98 19.85
CA LYS A 146 3.22 12.18 19.24
C LYS A 146 3.57 12.24 17.78
N ARG A 147 2.57 12.37 16.91
CA ARG A 147 2.76 12.42 15.44
C ARG A 147 1.66 13.20 14.74
N VAL A 148 1.99 13.68 13.56
CA VAL A 148 1.00 14.19 12.59
C VAL A 148 0.55 13.03 11.71
N PHE A 149 -0.77 12.86 11.59
CA PHE A 149 -1.39 11.82 10.75
C PHE A 149 -2.38 12.44 9.77
N PRO A 150 -2.54 11.82 8.59
CA PRO A 150 -3.69 12.09 7.76
C PRO A 150 -4.95 11.53 8.44
N VAL A 151 -5.96 12.38 8.55
CA VAL A 151 -7.31 11.99 8.96
C VAL A 151 -8.16 11.99 7.71
N GLU A 152 -8.85 10.87 7.48
CA GLU A 152 -9.70 10.69 6.30
C GLU A 152 -11.07 10.20 6.73
N PHE A 153 -12.09 10.82 6.18
CA PHE A 153 -13.47 10.35 6.33
C PHE A 153 -14.25 10.56 5.03
N TYR A 154 -15.30 9.80 4.89
CA TYR A 154 -16.10 9.73 3.69
C TYR A 154 -17.48 10.34 3.94
N VAL A 155 -17.91 11.24 3.05
CA VAL A 155 -19.26 11.81 3.04
C VAL A 155 -20.01 11.23 1.85
N GLU A 156 -21.07 10.49 2.10
CA GLU A 156 -21.89 9.87 1.05
C GLU A 156 -22.86 10.91 0.49
N THR A 157 -22.45 11.59 -0.55
CA THR A 157 -23.25 12.61 -1.23
C THR A 157 -22.94 12.63 -2.73
N MET A 158 -23.91 13.00 -3.53
CA MET A 158 -23.73 13.16 -4.98
C MET A 158 -23.02 14.49 -5.33
N SER A 159 -23.08 15.47 -4.46
CA SER A 159 -22.38 16.73 -4.65
C SER A 159 -21.98 17.32 -3.30
N LEU A 160 -20.71 17.54 -3.11
CA LEU A 160 -20.17 18.28 -1.97
C LEU A 160 -19.23 19.35 -2.51
N PRO A 161 -19.70 20.61 -2.58
CA PRO A 161 -18.92 21.66 -3.23
C PRO A 161 -17.69 22.06 -2.44
N ALA A 162 -17.81 22.18 -1.11
CA ALA A 162 -16.73 22.49 -0.20
C ALA A 162 -17.09 22.09 1.23
N VAL A 163 -16.08 21.84 2.05
CA VAL A 163 -16.21 21.44 3.46
C VAL A 163 -15.27 22.24 4.33
N LYS A 164 -15.77 22.76 5.43
CA LYS A 164 -14.95 23.28 6.53
C LYS A 164 -14.86 22.20 7.59
N VAL A 165 -13.67 21.91 8.06
CA VAL A 165 -13.41 20.99 9.18
C VAL A 165 -12.77 21.78 10.31
N THR A 166 -13.28 21.63 11.52
CA THR A 166 -12.80 22.34 12.71
C THR A 166 -12.49 21.33 13.81
N ASP A 167 -11.33 21.44 14.44
CA ASP A 167 -11.00 20.67 15.67
C ASP A 167 -11.85 21.20 16.82
N ASP A 168 -12.68 20.39 17.43
CA ASP A 168 -13.63 20.78 18.48
C ASP A 168 -12.93 21.27 19.76
N LYS A 169 -11.69 20.86 20.00
CA LYS A 169 -10.92 21.22 21.20
C LYS A 169 -10.21 22.56 21.06
N THR A 170 -9.59 22.79 19.90
CA THR A 170 -8.76 23.98 19.66
C THR A 170 -9.47 25.08 18.90
N ASN A 171 -10.61 24.78 18.27
CA ASN A 171 -11.32 25.61 17.29
C ASN A 171 -10.47 25.95 16.04
N GLU A 172 -9.40 25.21 15.80
CA GLU A 172 -8.58 25.35 14.61
C GLU A 172 -9.33 24.84 13.37
N VAL A 173 -9.29 25.62 12.30
CA VAL A 173 -9.84 25.21 11.00
C VAL A 173 -8.75 24.47 10.24
N MET A 174 -9.05 23.22 9.89
CA MET A 174 -8.12 22.33 9.20
C MET A 174 -8.02 22.71 7.72
N GLU A 175 -6.82 22.58 7.16
CA GLU A 175 -6.60 22.65 5.72
C GLU A 175 -7.05 21.32 5.09
N VAL A 176 -8.10 21.37 4.30
CA VAL A 176 -8.81 20.18 3.82
C VAL A 176 -8.54 19.96 2.33
N GLN A 177 -8.28 18.70 1.98
CA GLN A 177 -8.30 18.21 0.61
C GLN A 177 -9.54 17.39 0.36
N LEU A 178 -10.15 17.57 -0.82
CA LEU A 178 -11.30 16.80 -1.26
C LEU A 178 -10.90 15.91 -2.45
N SER A 179 -11.35 14.66 -2.43
CA SER A 179 -11.19 13.77 -3.57
C SER A 179 -12.48 13.02 -3.85
N THR A 180 -12.68 12.64 -5.11
CA THR A 180 -13.87 11.91 -5.51
C THR A 180 -13.80 10.46 -5.01
N HIS A 181 -14.97 9.94 -4.64
CA HIS A 181 -15.19 8.55 -4.29
C HIS A 181 -16.39 8.04 -5.10
N PRO A 182 -16.49 6.76 -5.46
CA PRO A 182 -17.60 6.24 -6.28
C PRO A 182 -19.02 6.60 -5.82
N ARG A 183 -19.21 6.87 -4.53
CA ARG A 183 -20.51 7.22 -3.95
C ARG A 183 -20.51 8.53 -3.18
N GLY A 184 -19.48 9.36 -3.32
CA GLY A 184 -19.40 10.60 -2.58
C GLY A 184 -18.04 11.27 -2.62
N VAL A 185 -17.65 11.88 -1.52
CA VAL A 185 -16.43 12.66 -1.37
C VAL A 185 -15.61 12.14 -0.20
N LEU A 186 -14.33 11.92 -0.43
CA LEU A 186 -13.35 11.68 0.63
C LEU A 186 -12.79 13.04 1.08
N VAL A 187 -12.89 13.30 2.36
CA VAL A 187 -12.34 14.49 3.03
C VAL A 187 -11.06 14.08 3.74
N SER A 188 -9.95 14.74 3.45
CA SER A 188 -8.64 14.43 4.01
C SER A 188 -7.98 15.69 4.56
N PHE A 189 -7.33 15.60 5.70
CA PHE A 189 -6.54 16.69 6.30
C PHE A 189 -5.46 16.12 7.24
N LEU A 190 -4.47 16.94 7.58
CA LEU A 190 -3.44 16.57 8.54
C LEU A 190 -3.80 17.08 9.93
N ALA A 191 -3.62 16.23 10.95
CA ALA A 191 -3.79 16.62 12.35
C ALA A 191 -2.70 16.00 13.23
N GLU A 192 -2.24 16.78 14.21
CA GLU A 192 -1.30 16.31 15.22
C GLU A 192 -2.04 15.60 16.35
N PHE A 193 -1.52 14.47 16.78
CA PHE A 193 -2.05 13.68 17.89
C PHE A 193 -0.98 13.40 18.93
N GLU A 194 -1.36 13.52 20.20
CA GLU A 194 -0.60 12.95 21.30
C GLU A 194 -0.73 11.39 21.30
N PRO A 195 0.11 10.66 22.06
CA PRO A 195 0.01 9.21 22.14
C PRO A 195 -1.40 8.73 22.49
N MET A 196 -1.97 7.86 21.66
CA MET A 196 -3.29 7.25 21.85
C MET A 196 -4.43 8.27 22.03
N GLU A 197 -4.28 9.51 21.54
CA GLU A 197 -5.27 10.58 21.68
C GLU A 197 -6.51 10.33 20.82
N GLU A 198 -7.66 10.75 21.35
CA GLU A 198 -8.90 10.90 20.60
C GLU A 198 -9.17 12.37 20.35
N LYS A 199 -9.49 12.71 19.10
CA LYS A 199 -9.96 14.03 18.71
C LYS A 199 -11.30 13.95 18.02
N THR A 200 -12.11 14.98 18.23
CA THR A 200 -13.38 15.14 17.52
C THR A 200 -13.28 16.37 16.62
N PHE A 201 -13.71 16.19 15.39
CA PHE A 201 -13.76 17.25 14.39
C PHE A 201 -15.19 17.45 13.95
N THR A 202 -15.62 18.71 13.87
CA THR A 202 -16.90 19.09 13.26
C THR A 202 -16.66 19.45 11.81
N TYR A 203 -17.46 18.86 10.90
CA TYR A 203 -17.44 19.23 9.48
C TYR A 203 -18.76 19.87 9.07
N GLU A 204 -18.67 20.86 8.20
CA GLU A 204 -19.79 21.64 7.71
C GLU A 204 -19.65 21.89 6.22
N GLU A 205 -20.76 21.73 5.48
CA GLU A 205 -20.82 22.14 4.08
C GLU A 205 -20.54 23.63 3.94
N GLN A 206 -19.80 23.98 2.89
CA GLN A 206 -19.51 25.35 2.51
C GLN A 206 -19.99 25.61 1.08
N PRO A 207 -20.27 26.88 0.72
CA PRO A 207 -20.56 27.23 -0.66
C PRO A 207 -19.40 26.87 -1.59
N ALA A 208 -19.71 26.52 -2.84
CA ALA A 208 -18.71 26.14 -3.85
C ALA A 208 -17.63 27.21 -4.09
N SER A 209 -17.95 28.48 -3.81
CA SER A 209 -16.99 29.60 -3.88
C SER A 209 -15.92 29.60 -2.78
N ALA A 210 -16.11 28.84 -1.70
CA ALA A 210 -15.18 28.79 -0.57
C ALA A 210 -13.98 27.89 -0.81
N GLN A 211 -14.14 26.86 -1.64
CA GLN A 211 -13.09 25.89 -1.93
C GLN A 211 -13.30 25.27 -3.31
N THR A 212 -12.20 24.95 -3.97
CA THR A 212 -12.25 24.20 -5.22
C THR A 212 -12.21 22.70 -4.93
N LEU A 213 -13.12 21.96 -5.55
CA LEU A 213 -13.13 20.49 -5.50
C LEU A 213 -12.26 19.94 -6.64
N PHE A 214 -11.30 19.10 -6.30
CA PHE A 214 -10.43 18.45 -7.27
C PHE A 214 -10.48 16.94 -7.11
N THR A 215 -10.32 16.24 -8.23
CA THR A 215 -9.99 14.80 -8.19
C THR A 215 -8.49 14.65 -7.96
N ARG A 216 -8.12 14.18 -6.78
CA ARG A 216 -6.72 14.05 -6.33
C ARG A 216 -6.11 12.75 -6.82
N THR A 217 -5.92 12.58 -8.12
CA THR A 217 -5.37 11.35 -8.69
C THR A 217 -4.21 11.67 -9.60
N ALA A 218 -3.05 11.12 -9.27
CA ALA A 218 -1.90 11.08 -10.17
C ALA A 218 -1.90 9.73 -10.91
N TRP A 219 -1.56 9.74 -12.19
CA TRP A 219 -1.39 8.53 -12.97
C TRP A 219 -0.29 8.70 -14.01
N VAL A 220 0.26 7.58 -14.41
CA VAL A 220 1.28 7.49 -15.44
C VAL A 220 0.76 6.59 -16.56
N GLY A 221 0.81 7.05 -17.79
CA GLY A 221 0.34 6.28 -18.94
C GLY A 221 0.00 7.15 -20.15
N ALA A 222 -0.46 6.52 -21.24
CA ALA A 222 -0.81 7.21 -22.47
C ALA A 222 -2.12 7.99 -22.36
N GLU A 223 -3.13 7.37 -21.80
CA GLU A 223 -4.45 7.96 -21.60
C GLU A 223 -5.07 7.46 -20.29
N ARG A 224 -5.81 8.34 -19.65
CA ARG A 224 -6.64 7.95 -18.52
C ARG A 224 -7.91 7.29 -19.05
N VAL A 225 -8.19 6.08 -18.58
CA VAL A 225 -9.48 5.46 -18.81
C VAL A 225 -10.52 6.25 -18.01
N ARG A 226 -11.56 6.71 -18.70
CA ARG A 226 -12.66 7.44 -18.07
C ARG A 226 -13.37 6.53 -17.09
N ASP A 227 -13.49 6.96 -15.84
CA ASP A 227 -14.29 6.25 -14.85
C ASP A 227 -15.77 6.49 -15.18
N ILE A 228 -16.51 5.41 -15.42
CA ILE A 228 -17.93 5.47 -15.77
C ILE A 228 -18.77 6.02 -14.60
N ILE A 229 -18.28 5.85 -13.37
CA ILE A 229 -18.99 6.25 -12.15
C ILE A 229 -18.69 7.72 -11.80
N ASN A 230 -17.45 8.15 -12.01
CA ASN A 230 -17.00 9.52 -11.74
C ASN A 230 -16.90 10.31 -13.05
N THR A 231 -17.96 11.00 -13.39
CA THR A 231 -18.05 11.78 -14.63
C THR A 231 -17.42 13.18 -14.54
N TYR A 232 -16.89 13.56 -13.40
CA TYR A 232 -16.24 14.85 -13.23
C TYR A 232 -14.86 14.82 -13.88
N ASP A 233 -14.79 15.36 -15.10
CA ASP A 233 -13.52 15.61 -15.76
C ASP A 233 -12.85 16.79 -15.09
N THR A 234 -11.89 16.52 -14.25
CA THR A 234 -10.97 17.55 -13.80
C THR A 234 -9.92 17.77 -14.87
N GLU A 235 -9.60 19.03 -15.11
CA GLU A 235 -8.50 19.36 -15.99
C GLU A 235 -7.22 18.70 -15.48
N SER A 236 -6.54 17.96 -16.35
CA SER A 236 -5.24 17.38 -16.03
C SER A 236 -4.14 18.32 -16.45
N TYR A 237 -3.24 18.62 -15.54
CA TYR A 237 -2.09 19.47 -15.83
C TYR A 237 -0.90 18.61 -16.21
N LYS A 238 -0.25 18.94 -17.32
CA LYS A 238 1.05 18.36 -17.65
C LYS A 238 2.12 19.06 -16.83
N LEU A 239 2.81 18.29 -15.99
CA LEU A 239 4.01 18.76 -15.35
C LEU A 239 5.22 18.29 -16.16
N PRO A 240 5.86 19.15 -16.94
CA PRO A 240 6.83 18.72 -17.93
C PRO A 240 8.10 18.09 -17.35
N TYR A 241 8.49 18.44 -16.12
CA TYR A 241 9.85 18.14 -15.66
C TYR A 241 9.98 17.63 -14.24
N GLY A 242 9.01 17.81 -13.36
CA GLY A 242 9.11 17.36 -11.99
C GLY A 242 8.08 17.96 -11.03
N MET A 243 8.18 17.55 -9.79
CA MET A 243 7.44 18.09 -8.65
C MET A 243 8.35 18.25 -7.45
N GLU A 244 7.97 19.13 -6.52
CA GLU A 244 8.78 19.47 -5.37
C GLU A 244 7.90 19.85 -4.18
N ASN A 245 8.29 19.41 -3.00
CA ASN A 245 7.77 19.86 -1.72
C ASN A 245 8.91 20.12 -0.73
N ASP A 246 8.62 20.39 0.54
CA ASP A 246 9.65 20.66 1.55
C ASP A 246 10.61 19.51 1.84
N SER A 247 10.24 18.29 1.52
CA SER A 247 11.01 17.09 1.83
C SER A 247 11.71 16.49 0.62
N PHE A 248 11.09 16.57 -0.56
CA PHE A 248 11.57 15.89 -1.77
C PHE A 248 11.47 16.76 -3.00
N LYS A 249 12.40 16.53 -3.92
CA LYS A 249 12.33 17.02 -5.30
C LYS A 249 12.47 15.83 -6.24
N ILE A 250 11.49 15.68 -7.15
CA ILE A 250 11.45 14.59 -8.12
C ILE A 250 11.50 15.20 -9.51
N SER A 251 12.37 14.67 -10.35
CA SER A 251 12.43 15.05 -11.77
C SER A 251 12.27 13.80 -12.64
N TRP A 252 11.67 13.98 -13.78
CA TRP A 252 11.48 12.92 -14.77
C TRP A 252 11.72 13.42 -16.18
N LYS A 253 11.95 12.48 -17.06
CA LYS A 253 12.09 12.73 -18.50
C LYS A 253 11.27 11.71 -19.28
N VAL A 254 10.43 12.20 -20.16
CA VAL A 254 9.62 11.36 -21.03
C VAL A 254 10.56 10.53 -21.91
N GLY A 255 10.27 9.24 -22.04
CA GLY A 255 11.11 8.25 -22.70
C GLY A 255 12.18 7.61 -21.79
N GLU A 256 12.47 8.19 -20.64
CA GLU A 256 13.46 7.65 -19.70
C GLU A 256 12.83 7.20 -18.36
N GLY A 257 12.03 8.04 -17.70
CA GLY A 257 11.43 7.78 -16.39
C GLY A 257 11.84 8.81 -15.36
N ILE A 258 11.84 8.44 -14.07
CA ILE A 258 12.27 9.33 -12.98
C ILE A 258 13.81 9.38 -12.98
N THR A 259 14.35 10.54 -13.28
CA THR A 259 15.80 10.76 -13.45
C THR A 259 16.48 11.35 -12.21
N SER A 260 15.72 11.91 -11.28
CA SER A 260 16.20 12.41 -9.99
C SER A 260 15.13 12.22 -8.92
N PHE A 261 15.53 11.77 -7.77
CA PHE A 261 14.73 11.69 -6.56
C PHE A 261 15.57 12.19 -5.39
N TYR A 262 15.54 13.50 -5.16
CA TYR A 262 16.36 14.17 -4.17
C TYR A 262 15.63 14.33 -2.84
N ASN A 263 16.21 13.79 -1.76
CA ASN A 263 15.73 14.01 -0.41
C ASN A 263 16.40 15.27 0.15
N LYS A 264 15.62 16.35 0.30
CA LYS A 264 16.10 17.64 0.77
C LYS A 264 16.58 17.64 2.22
N LYS A 265 15.90 16.87 3.08
CA LYS A 265 16.24 16.81 4.51
C LYS A 265 17.53 16.03 4.79
N ALA A 266 17.77 15.01 3.99
CA ALA A 266 18.97 14.19 4.09
C ALA A 266 20.09 14.67 3.16
N GLU A 267 19.81 15.61 2.26
CA GLU A 267 20.73 16.11 1.22
C GLU A 267 21.28 14.99 0.32
N VAL A 268 20.44 14.00 0.00
CA VAL A 268 20.84 12.79 -0.74
C VAL A 268 20.05 12.65 -2.04
N GLU A 269 20.79 12.47 -3.16
CA GLU A 269 20.23 12.01 -4.41
C GLU A 269 20.08 10.49 -4.38
N MET A 270 18.87 10.00 -4.53
CA MET A 270 18.52 8.57 -4.46
C MET A 270 18.66 7.86 -5.82
N CYS A 271 18.63 8.61 -6.92
CA CYS A 271 18.92 8.09 -8.26
C CYS A 271 20.43 8.10 -8.50
N LYS A 272 21.02 6.94 -8.77
CA LYS A 272 22.44 6.85 -9.10
C LYS A 272 22.64 7.17 -10.59
N PRO A 273 23.58 8.07 -10.95
CA PRO A 273 23.91 8.32 -12.34
C PRO A 273 24.38 7.04 -13.05
N GLY A 274 23.90 6.81 -14.26
CA GLY A 274 24.29 5.66 -15.10
C GLY A 274 23.64 4.34 -14.72
N LEU A 275 22.74 4.31 -13.76
CA LEU A 275 21.85 3.19 -13.49
C LEU A 275 20.47 3.46 -14.10
N GLU A 276 19.65 2.39 -14.10
CA GLU A 276 18.25 2.48 -14.50
C GLU A 276 17.52 3.56 -13.69
N THR A 277 16.54 4.17 -14.31
CA THR A 277 15.72 5.21 -13.67
C THR A 277 14.97 4.66 -12.47
N PHE A 278 14.79 5.49 -11.47
CA PHE A 278 14.13 5.12 -10.22
C PHE A 278 12.65 4.77 -10.46
N PHE A 279 12.15 3.71 -9.83
CA PHE A 279 10.80 3.17 -10.02
C PHE A 279 10.47 2.72 -11.45
N THR A 280 11.45 2.45 -12.28
CA THR A 280 11.18 1.90 -13.62
C THR A 280 10.59 0.50 -13.50
N PRO A 281 9.40 0.25 -14.05
CA PRO A 281 8.85 -1.09 -14.09
C PRO A 281 9.68 -1.97 -15.03
N VAL A 282 10.06 -3.14 -14.55
CA VAL A 282 10.75 -4.15 -15.36
C VAL A 282 9.85 -5.35 -15.49
N TYR A 283 9.56 -5.74 -16.72
CA TYR A 283 8.88 -6.98 -17.03
C TYR A 283 9.91 -8.03 -17.43
N GLU A 284 9.93 -9.14 -16.73
CA GLU A 284 10.83 -10.26 -17.00
C GLU A 284 10.05 -11.42 -17.59
N CYS A 285 10.47 -11.88 -18.75
CA CYS A 285 9.85 -12.97 -19.48
C CYS A 285 10.86 -14.08 -19.75
N THR A 286 10.59 -15.26 -19.20
CA THR A 286 11.38 -16.45 -19.49
C THR A 286 10.64 -17.33 -20.51
N LYS A 287 11.15 -17.40 -21.72
CA LYS A 287 10.59 -18.23 -22.78
C LYS A 287 10.92 -19.70 -22.54
N ILE A 288 9.91 -20.55 -22.62
CA ILE A 288 10.05 -22.02 -22.50
C ILE A 288 9.65 -22.64 -23.81
N ARG A 289 10.57 -23.42 -24.41
CA ARG A 289 10.27 -24.17 -25.62
C ARG A 289 9.27 -25.28 -25.35
N LYS A 290 8.24 -25.39 -26.18
CA LYS A 290 7.23 -26.41 -26.07
C LYS A 290 7.86 -27.81 -26.16
N GLY A 291 7.54 -28.70 -25.22
CA GLY A 291 8.00 -30.08 -25.21
C GLY A 291 9.37 -30.34 -24.57
N VAL A 292 10.10 -29.32 -24.16
CA VAL A 292 11.41 -29.46 -23.50
C VAL A 292 11.27 -29.46 -21.99
N TYR A 293 11.06 -30.63 -21.40
CA TYR A 293 10.84 -30.79 -19.96
C TYR A 293 12.04 -30.32 -19.11
N GLU A 294 13.26 -30.68 -19.56
CA GLU A 294 14.49 -30.33 -18.84
C GLU A 294 14.67 -28.80 -18.76
N GLU A 295 14.34 -28.08 -19.81
CA GLU A 295 14.38 -26.62 -19.82
C GLU A 295 13.41 -26.01 -18.80
N ARG A 296 12.19 -26.55 -18.70
CA ARG A 296 11.21 -26.13 -17.71
C ARG A 296 11.71 -26.34 -16.27
N ARG A 297 12.35 -27.48 -16.01
CA ARG A 297 12.87 -27.81 -14.69
C ARG A 297 14.04 -26.89 -14.29
N LEU A 298 14.94 -26.61 -15.19
CA LEU A 298 16.11 -25.77 -14.94
C LEU A 298 15.72 -24.29 -14.73
N ILE A 299 14.83 -23.77 -15.54
CA ILE A 299 14.31 -22.40 -15.43
C ILE A 299 13.59 -22.17 -14.09
N GLY A 300 12.91 -23.19 -13.57
CA GLY A 300 12.15 -23.09 -12.33
C GLY A 300 12.96 -22.86 -11.06
N ARG A 301 14.27 -23.15 -11.03
CA ARG A 301 15.02 -23.16 -9.77
C ARG A 301 16.28 -22.29 -9.71
N ASN A 302 17.23 -22.44 -10.60
CA ASN A 302 18.57 -21.88 -10.36
C ASN A 302 19.12 -20.95 -11.45
N ILE A 303 18.50 -20.90 -12.62
CA ILE A 303 19.02 -20.18 -13.78
C ILE A 303 18.01 -19.24 -14.44
N ARG A 304 16.97 -18.88 -13.70
CA ARG A 304 15.89 -18.04 -14.21
C ARG A 304 16.41 -16.74 -14.84
N GLY A 305 17.32 -16.05 -14.18
CA GLY A 305 17.91 -14.83 -14.66
C GLY A 305 18.82 -14.98 -15.90
N LEU A 306 19.34 -16.19 -16.19
CA LEU A 306 20.19 -16.42 -17.35
C LEU A 306 19.42 -16.56 -18.66
N HIS A 307 18.12 -16.84 -18.59
CA HIS A 307 17.25 -17.07 -19.75
C HIS A 307 16.07 -16.11 -19.83
N ALA A 308 16.02 -15.14 -18.93
CA ALA A 308 14.98 -14.14 -18.92
C ALA A 308 15.32 -13.00 -19.89
N GLU A 309 14.34 -12.62 -20.67
CA GLU A 309 14.35 -11.34 -21.41
C GLU A 309 13.72 -10.29 -20.53
N GLN A 310 14.42 -9.19 -20.31
CA GLN A 310 13.94 -8.07 -19.52
C GLN A 310 13.47 -6.95 -20.45
N TYR A 311 12.31 -6.42 -20.12
CA TYR A 311 11.71 -5.29 -20.82
C TYR A 311 11.49 -4.18 -19.80
N GLN A 312 12.13 -3.05 -20.00
CA GLN A 312 11.93 -1.85 -19.18
C GLN A 312 10.75 -1.04 -19.72
N GLY A 313 9.96 -0.50 -18.78
CA GLY A 313 8.90 0.42 -19.12
C GLY A 313 9.45 1.81 -19.43
N ASP A 314 8.97 2.43 -20.50
CA ASP A 314 9.25 3.82 -20.81
C ASP A 314 8.19 4.73 -20.24
N LEU A 315 8.59 5.85 -19.64
CA LEU A 315 7.68 6.90 -19.24
C LEU A 315 7.13 7.62 -20.47
N LYS A 316 5.83 7.51 -20.73
CA LYS A 316 5.19 8.15 -21.89
C LYS A 316 4.62 9.52 -21.55
N ASP A 317 3.97 9.66 -20.40
CA ASP A 317 3.31 10.90 -19.99
C ASP A 317 3.19 10.95 -18.47
N VAL A 318 3.17 12.15 -17.91
CA VAL A 318 2.87 12.41 -16.50
C VAL A 318 1.79 13.47 -16.44
N ARG A 319 0.70 13.17 -15.76
CA ARG A 319 -0.39 14.11 -15.54
C ARG A 319 -0.72 14.14 -14.06
N ILE A 320 -0.84 15.34 -13.55
CA ILE A 320 -1.30 15.56 -12.19
C ILE A 320 -2.67 16.17 -12.27
N LEU A 321 -3.61 15.56 -11.57
CA LEU A 321 -5.01 15.97 -11.57
C LEU A 321 -5.29 16.95 -10.45
N ASP A 322 -4.26 17.31 -9.67
CA ASP A 322 -4.38 18.18 -8.55
C ASP A 322 -3.05 18.79 -8.10
N HIS A 323 -3.11 19.97 -7.53
CA HIS A 323 -2.00 20.75 -7.02
C HIS A 323 -2.00 20.89 -5.49
N GLY A 324 -2.70 20.03 -4.78
CA GLY A 324 -2.82 20.11 -3.33
C GLY A 324 -1.59 19.77 -2.54
#